data_7cacdf8a709975dbfc1f02b541d9e670
#
_entry.id   7cacdf8a709975dbfc1f02b541d9e670
#
_cell.length_a   1.000
_cell.length_b   1.000
_cell.length_c   1.000
_cell.angle_alpha   90.00
_cell.angle_beta   90.00
_cell.angle_gamma   90.00
#
_symmetry.space_group_name_H-M   'P 1'
#
loop_
_entity.id
_entity.type
_entity.pdbx_description
1 polymer ?
#
loop_
_entity_poly.entity_id
_entity_poly.type
_entity_poly.pdbx_seq_one_letter_code
_entity_poly.pdbx_strand_id
1 'polypeptide(L)'
;GSFVRRKLAAMFAWRQERTKADLELASRYGAVRPQRILVAGASGMVGKALVPLLETQGHQVVRLVRRRPASEGEVFWNPAAGELDVSTLGAVDAVVNLSGENVGAGRWTKGRRDRIVRSRIDTTRTLVEAMTKFPRKPAVFVNASAVGFYGERGDDALTDRSAIGSGFLP
;
A
#
# COMPACT_ATOMS: atom_id res chain seq x y z
N GLY A 1 -33.49 18.77 15.10
CA GLY A 1 -33.55 18.00 15.96
C GLY A 1 -32.70 16.77 16.35
N SER A 2 -33.34 15.71 16.81
CA SER A 2 -32.70 14.52 17.36
C SER A 2 -31.81 13.74 16.36
N PHE A 3 -32.18 13.70 15.10
CA PHE A 3 -31.45 13.04 14.04
C PHE A 3 -30.06 13.66 13.80
N VAL A 4 -29.96 14.98 13.73
CA VAL A 4 -28.69 15.69 13.54
C VAL A 4 -27.79 15.50 14.76
N ARG A 5 -28.34 15.61 15.97
CA ARG A 5 -27.61 15.37 17.22
C ARG A 5 -27.04 13.96 17.28
N ARG A 6 -27.81 12.93 16.90
CA ARG A 6 -27.36 11.54 16.86
C ARG A 6 -26.22 11.33 15.86
N LYS A 7 -26.33 11.91 14.65
CA LYS A 7 -25.26 11.82 13.64
C LYS A 7 -23.98 12.52 14.10
N LEU A 8 -24.09 13.70 14.70
CA LEU A 8 -22.94 14.42 15.24
C LEU A 8 -22.29 13.64 16.39
N ALA A 9 -23.06 13.10 17.31
CA ALA A 9 -22.55 12.28 18.41
C ALA A 9 -21.81 11.04 17.89
N ALA A 10 -22.36 10.33 16.91
CA ALA A 10 -21.71 9.18 16.29
C ALA A 10 -20.40 9.57 15.56
N MET A 11 -20.40 10.71 14.86
CA MET A 11 -19.20 11.22 14.20
C MET A 11 -18.10 11.58 15.20
N PHE A 12 -18.45 12.26 16.31
CA PHE A 12 -17.47 12.60 17.34
C PHE A 12 -16.95 11.37 18.06
N ALA A 13 -17.81 10.40 18.41
CA ALA A 13 -17.39 9.13 19.00
C ALA A 13 -16.41 8.39 18.10
N TRP A 14 -16.73 8.26 16.80
CA TRP A 14 -15.84 7.65 15.82
C TRP A 14 -14.48 8.37 15.74
N ARG A 15 -14.47 9.71 15.70
CA ARG A 15 -13.22 10.49 15.68
C ARG A 15 -12.39 10.26 16.91
N GLN A 16 -13.02 10.23 18.10
CA GLN A 16 -12.31 9.98 19.36
C GLN A 16 -11.68 8.58 19.38
N GLU A 17 -12.41 7.56 18.96
CA GLU A 17 -11.87 6.19 18.87
C GLU A 17 -10.71 6.10 17.90
N ARG A 18 -10.79 6.74 16.72
CA ARG A 18 -9.70 6.77 15.75
C ARG A 18 -8.47 7.48 16.31
N THR A 19 -8.66 8.67 16.89
CA THR A 19 -7.55 9.42 17.49
C THR A 19 -6.89 8.61 18.63
N LYS A 20 -7.68 7.95 19.48
CA LYS A 20 -7.17 7.09 20.54
C LYS A 20 -6.35 5.93 19.97
N ALA A 21 -6.87 5.24 18.95
CA ALA A 21 -6.18 4.13 18.30
C ALA A 21 -4.85 4.57 17.65
N ASP A 22 -4.83 5.73 16.99
CA ASP A 22 -3.62 6.30 16.39
C ASP A 22 -2.57 6.66 17.45
N LEU A 23 -2.99 7.23 18.59
CA LEU A 23 -2.11 7.55 19.72
C LEU A 23 -1.58 6.28 20.41
N GLU A 24 -2.41 5.26 20.59
CA GLU A 24 -2.00 3.96 21.12
C GLU A 24 -0.98 3.28 20.22
N LEU A 25 -1.19 3.33 18.91
CA LEU A 25 -0.25 2.82 17.91
C LEU A 25 1.09 3.55 18.02
N ALA A 26 1.07 4.88 18.04
CA ALA A 26 2.27 5.70 18.19
C ALA A 26 3.00 5.42 19.50
N SER A 27 2.27 5.25 20.61
CA SER A 27 2.84 4.89 21.92
C SER A 27 3.46 3.49 21.92
N ARG A 28 2.82 2.51 21.28
CA ARG A 28 3.29 1.11 21.25
C ARG A 28 4.60 0.95 20.48
N TYR A 29 4.77 1.68 19.40
CA TYR A 29 5.95 1.57 18.54
C TYR A 29 7.03 2.62 18.85
N GLY A 30 6.77 3.49 19.81
CA GLY A 30 7.71 4.51 20.29
C GLY A 30 7.94 5.64 19.31
N ALA A 31 8.82 6.57 19.70
CA ALA A 31 9.29 7.63 18.82
C ALA A 31 10.27 7.04 17.80
N VAL A 32 9.74 6.56 16.68
CA VAL A 32 10.57 6.14 15.56
C VAL A 32 11.14 7.41 14.91
N ARG A 33 12.45 7.45 14.66
CA ARG A 33 13.02 8.56 13.90
C ARG A 33 12.28 8.72 12.58
N PRO A 34 12.10 9.94 12.08
CA PRO A 34 11.53 10.18 10.76
C PRO A 34 12.21 9.32 9.69
N GLN A 35 11.43 8.62 8.91
CA GLN A 35 11.89 7.74 7.83
C GLN A 35 11.41 8.27 6.49
N ARG A 36 12.18 8.00 5.45
CA ARG A 36 11.77 8.24 4.07
C ARG A 36 11.19 6.95 3.49
N ILE A 37 9.88 6.96 3.22
CA ILE A 37 9.10 5.78 2.83
C ILE A 37 8.61 5.94 1.40
N LEU A 38 8.99 5.01 0.53
CA LEU A 38 8.54 4.95 -0.86
C LEU A 38 7.23 4.16 -0.93
N VAL A 39 6.17 4.75 -1.48
CA VAL A 39 4.85 4.12 -1.55
C VAL A 39 4.38 4.01 -3.01
N ALA A 40 4.25 2.80 -3.49
CA ALA A 40 3.58 2.48 -4.75
C ALA A 40 2.10 2.16 -4.47
N GLY A 41 1.17 2.73 -5.26
CA GLY A 41 -0.27 2.57 -5.03
C GLY A 41 -0.87 3.52 -4.00
N ALA A 42 -0.22 4.65 -3.72
CA ALA A 42 -0.66 5.68 -2.77
C ALA A 42 -2.08 6.23 -3.04
N SER A 43 -2.54 6.22 -4.30
CA SER A 43 -3.89 6.69 -4.69
C SER A 43 -5.00 5.63 -4.50
N GLY A 44 -4.64 4.39 -4.17
CA GLY A 44 -5.58 3.31 -3.90
C GLY A 44 -6.31 3.47 -2.56
N MET A 45 -7.27 2.59 -2.27
CA MET A 45 -8.07 2.63 -1.05
C MET A 45 -7.19 2.60 0.22
N VAL A 46 -6.28 1.64 0.30
CA VAL A 46 -5.36 1.49 1.45
C VAL A 46 -4.33 2.63 1.45
N GLY A 47 -3.77 2.99 0.29
CA GLY A 47 -2.77 4.05 0.17
C GLY A 47 -3.27 5.41 0.64
N LYS A 48 -4.53 5.75 0.33
CA LYS A 48 -5.17 7.00 0.79
C LYS A 48 -5.31 7.10 2.31
N ALA A 49 -5.38 5.97 3.01
CA ALA A 49 -5.41 5.93 4.47
C ALA A 49 -3.99 5.87 5.07
N LEU A 50 -3.11 5.07 4.45
CA LEU A 50 -1.75 4.86 4.96
C LEU A 50 -0.87 6.11 4.84
N VAL A 51 -0.93 6.81 3.69
CA VAL A 51 -0.05 7.96 3.45
C VAL A 51 -0.24 9.07 4.49
N PRO A 52 -1.47 9.57 4.78
CA PRO A 52 -1.67 10.56 5.82
C PRO A 52 -1.25 10.06 7.22
N LEU A 53 -1.45 8.77 7.52
CA LEU A 53 -1.01 8.19 8.79
C LEU A 53 0.50 8.29 8.95
N LEU A 54 1.26 7.88 7.94
CA LEU A 54 2.72 7.96 7.96
C LEU A 54 3.22 9.42 8.07
N GLU A 55 2.61 10.34 7.32
CA GLU A 55 2.96 11.77 7.36
C GLU A 55 2.64 12.38 8.74
N THR A 56 1.52 12.01 9.36
CA THR A 56 1.15 12.46 10.71
C THR A 56 2.13 11.93 11.78
N GLN A 57 2.75 10.77 11.54
CA GLN A 57 3.80 10.22 12.40
C GLN A 57 5.18 10.82 12.14
N GLY A 58 5.28 11.81 11.26
CA GLY A 58 6.52 12.54 10.96
C GLY A 58 7.40 11.87 9.89
N HIS A 59 6.91 10.84 9.20
CA HIS A 59 7.64 10.22 8.10
C HIS A 59 7.54 11.05 6.82
N GLN A 60 8.57 11.00 6.00
CA GLN A 60 8.56 11.58 4.65
C GLN A 60 8.07 10.53 3.65
N VAL A 61 6.92 10.76 3.01
CA VAL A 61 6.38 9.83 2.03
C VAL A 61 6.68 10.29 0.61
N VAL A 62 7.31 9.41 -0.17
CA VAL A 62 7.50 9.57 -1.62
C VAL A 62 6.50 8.66 -2.33
N ARG A 63 5.63 9.25 -3.15
CA ARG A 63 4.56 8.53 -3.86
C ARG A 63 5.01 8.19 -5.28
N LEU A 64 5.02 6.93 -5.64
CA LEU A 64 5.24 6.51 -7.01
C LEU A 64 3.98 6.69 -7.85
N VAL A 65 4.09 7.46 -8.92
CA VAL A 65 2.98 7.79 -9.81
C VAL A 65 3.28 7.39 -11.26
N ARG A 66 2.27 6.88 -11.98
CA ARG A 66 2.38 6.50 -13.41
C ARG A 66 2.04 7.65 -14.37
N ARG A 67 1.75 8.80 -13.83
CA ARG A 67 1.55 10.07 -14.56
C ARG A 67 2.71 11.02 -14.28
N ARG A 68 2.76 12.14 -14.98
CA ARG A 68 3.70 13.21 -14.64
C ARG A 68 3.52 13.62 -13.17
N PRO A 69 4.60 13.70 -12.39
CA PRO A 69 4.57 14.19 -11.01
C PRO A 69 3.96 15.59 -10.93
N ALA A 70 3.11 15.83 -9.95
CA ALA A 70 2.46 17.12 -9.69
C ALA A 70 3.02 17.84 -8.46
N SER A 71 3.90 17.20 -7.68
CA SER A 71 4.53 17.74 -6.48
C SER A 71 5.89 17.09 -6.24
N GLU A 72 6.72 17.72 -5.41
CA GLU A 72 8.04 17.19 -5.02
C GLU A 72 7.99 15.83 -4.29
N GLY A 73 6.84 15.51 -3.66
CA GLY A 73 6.62 14.22 -3.01
C GLY A 73 6.21 13.09 -3.97
N GLU A 74 6.20 13.34 -5.29
CA GLU A 74 5.84 12.35 -6.30
C GLU A 74 7.02 12.05 -7.23
N VAL A 75 7.20 10.77 -7.55
CA VAL A 75 8.20 10.32 -8.51
C VAL A 75 7.52 9.46 -9.57
N PHE A 76 7.85 9.73 -10.84
CA PHE A 76 7.35 8.93 -11.95
C PHE A 76 7.98 7.54 -11.95
N TRP A 77 7.16 6.54 -12.28
CA TRP A 77 7.61 5.21 -12.59
C TRP A 77 6.71 4.54 -13.63
N ASN A 78 7.27 3.59 -14.37
CA ASN A 78 6.54 2.77 -15.33
C ASN A 78 6.87 1.29 -15.12
N PRO A 79 6.13 0.59 -14.24
CA PRO A 79 6.43 -0.80 -13.93
C PRO A 79 6.27 -1.75 -15.12
N ALA A 80 5.42 -1.42 -16.10
CA ALA A 80 5.27 -2.24 -17.32
C ALA A 80 6.53 -2.23 -18.20
N ALA A 81 7.33 -1.17 -18.12
CA ALA A 81 8.63 -1.05 -18.78
C ALA A 81 9.83 -1.31 -17.86
N GLY A 82 9.58 -1.61 -16.57
CA GLY A 82 10.66 -1.78 -15.57
C GLY A 82 11.37 -0.47 -15.21
N GLU A 83 10.72 0.68 -15.41
CA GLU A 83 11.34 1.99 -15.25
C GLU A 83 11.07 2.59 -13.86
N LEU A 84 12.12 2.85 -13.12
CA LEU A 84 12.16 3.67 -11.91
C LEU A 84 13.56 4.26 -11.77
N ASP A 85 13.66 5.59 -11.89
CA ASP A 85 14.91 6.29 -11.70
C ASP A 85 15.22 6.46 -10.20
N VAL A 86 16.10 5.60 -9.69
CA VAL A 86 16.50 5.62 -8.28
C VAL A 86 17.35 6.84 -7.90
N SER A 87 17.98 7.51 -8.89
CA SER A 87 18.82 8.69 -8.63
C SER A 87 18.00 9.86 -8.08
N THR A 88 16.71 9.92 -8.43
CA THR A 88 15.78 10.96 -7.98
C THR A 88 15.21 10.70 -6.59
N LEU A 89 15.37 9.49 -6.05
CA LEU A 89 14.72 9.07 -4.81
C LEU A 89 15.50 9.44 -3.55
N GLY A 90 16.83 9.62 -3.65
CA GLY A 90 17.69 9.78 -2.49
C GLY A 90 17.72 8.53 -1.60
N ALA A 91 18.05 8.69 -0.33
CA ALA A 91 18.03 7.58 0.61
C ALA A 91 16.59 7.19 0.97
N VAL A 92 16.23 5.92 0.83
CA VAL A 92 14.92 5.35 1.19
C VAL A 92 15.12 4.36 2.32
N ASP A 93 14.33 4.48 3.39
CA ASP A 93 14.41 3.60 4.56
C ASP A 93 13.47 2.39 4.43
N ALA A 94 12.30 2.57 3.81
CA ALA A 94 11.31 1.52 3.60
C ALA A 94 10.58 1.67 2.26
N VAL A 95 10.12 0.57 1.71
CA VAL A 95 9.32 0.51 0.48
C VAL A 95 8.01 -0.21 0.78
N VAL A 96 6.90 0.38 0.36
CA VAL A 96 5.55 -0.18 0.49
C VAL A 96 4.91 -0.31 -0.89
N ASN A 97 4.61 -1.53 -1.31
CA ASN A 97 3.92 -1.83 -2.55
C ASN A 97 2.46 -2.21 -2.32
N LEU A 98 1.57 -1.29 -2.62
CA LEU A 98 0.11 -1.46 -2.62
C LEU A 98 -0.46 -1.48 -4.04
N SER A 99 0.42 -1.54 -5.05
CA SER A 99 0.03 -1.46 -6.45
C SER A 99 -0.59 -2.76 -6.94
N GLY A 100 -1.57 -2.63 -7.80
CA GLY A 100 -2.21 -3.75 -8.46
C GLY A 100 -3.49 -3.32 -9.17
N GLU A 101 -3.82 -4.01 -10.26
CA GLU A 101 -5.10 -3.86 -10.94
C GLU A 101 -6.24 -4.25 -10.00
N ASN A 102 -7.30 -3.44 -9.93
CA ASN A 102 -8.46 -3.72 -9.09
C ASN A 102 -9.20 -4.98 -9.58
N VAL A 103 -9.19 -6.03 -8.80
CA VAL A 103 -9.84 -7.32 -9.13
C VAL A 103 -11.37 -7.21 -9.22
N GLY A 104 -11.98 -6.30 -8.47
CA GLY A 104 -13.44 -6.11 -8.42
C GLY A 104 -14.04 -5.23 -9.53
N ALA A 105 -13.24 -4.60 -10.38
CA ALA A 105 -13.74 -3.61 -11.36
C ALA A 105 -14.28 -4.23 -12.66
N GLY A 106 -15.04 -5.32 -12.65
CA GLY A 106 -15.72 -5.88 -13.81
C GLY A 106 -15.39 -7.35 -14.11
N ARG A 107 -15.90 -7.87 -15.26
CA ARG A 107 -15.79 -9.30 -15.61
C ARG A 107 -14.34 -9.74 -15.86
N TRP A 108 -14.00 -10.93 -15.43
CA TRP A 108 -12.66 -11.53 -15.58
C TRP A 108 -12.49 -12.20 -16.95
N THR A 109 -12.39 -11.38 -17.99
CA THR A 109 -11.98 -11.84 -19.31
C THR A 109 -10.50 -12.28 -19.27
N LYS A 110 -10.05 -13.05 -20.27
CA LYS A 110 -8.64 -13.46 -20.40
C LYS A 110 -7.69 -12.25 -20.30
N GLY A 111 -7.92 -11.23 -21.11
CA GLY A 111 -7.07 -10.03 -21.10
C GLY A 111 -7.08 -9.26 -19.77
N ARG A 112 -8.18 -9.33 -19.01
CA ARG A 112 -8.22 -8.74 -17.67
C ARG A 112 -7.44 -9.57 -16.66
N ARG A 113 -7.54 -10.89 -16.70
CA ARG A 113 -6.72 -11.78 -15.83
C ARG A 113 -5.24 -11.54 -16.07
N ASP A 114 -4.82 -11.45 -17.35
CA ASP A 114 -3.44 -11.13 -17.71
C ASP A 114 -2.98 -9.78 -17.14
N ARG A 115 -3.82 -8.73 -17.19
CA ARG A 115 -3.51 -7.44 -16.57
C ARG A 115 -3.42 -7.53 -15.05
N ILE A 116 -4.32 -8.28 -14.40
CA ILE A 116 -4.28 -8.49 -12.95
C ILE A 116 -2.96 -9.12 -12.54
N VAL A 117 -2.52 -10.16 -13.22
CA VAL A 117 -1.24 -10.85 -12.94
C VAL A 117 -0.07 -9.92 -13.21
N ARG A 118 0.02 -9.36 -14.44
CA ARG A 118 1.12 -8.49 -14.82
C ARG A 118 1.28 -7.29 -13.91
N SER A 119 0.16 -6.64 -13.53
CA SER A 119 0.23 -5.48 -12.63
C SER A 119 0.92 -5.77 -11.30
N ARG A 120 0.86 -7.01 -10.81
CA ARG A 120 1.52 -7.42 -9.55
C ARG A 120 2.97 -7.82 -9.79
N ILE A 121 3.21 -8.63 -10.82
CA ILE A 121 4.55 -9.09 -11.16
C ILE A 121 5.43 -7.90 -11.53
N ASP A 122 4.98 -7.04 -12.45
CA ASP A 122 5.78 -5.94 -12.97
C ASP A 122 6.08 -4.90 -11.88
N THR A 123 5.09 -4.56 -11.03
CA THR A 123 5.32 -3.61 -9.93
C THR A 123 6.31 -4.16 -8.91
N THR A 124 6.16 -5.41 -8.51
CA THR A 124 7.06 -6.04 -7.54
C THR A 124 8.46 -6.18 -8.10
N ARG A 125 8.61 -6.66 -9.35
CA ARG A 125 9.90 -6.79 -10.03
C ARG A 125 10.62 -5.45 -10.12
N THR A 126 9.95 -4.41 -10.63
CA THR A 126 10.53 -3.08 -10.78
C THR A 126 11.02 -2.52 -9.45
N LEU A 127 10.25 -2.70 -8.37
CA LEU A 127 10.66 -2.25 -7.03
C LEU A 127 11.85 -3.05 -6.50
N VAL A 128 11.85 -4.38 -6.65
CA VAL A 128 12.97 -5.23 -6.21
C VAL A 128 14.25 -4.87 -6.96
N GLU A 129 14.19 -4.73 -8.29
CA GLU A 129 15.32 -4.30 -9.11
C GLU A 129 15.82 -2.90 -8.74
N ALA A 130 14.91 -1.96 -8.46
CA ALA A 130 15.28 -0.64 -7.98
C ALA A 130 15.99 -0.71 -6.62
N MET A 131 15.49 -1.53 -5.68
CA MET A 131 16.10 -1.70 -4.36
C MET A 131 17.54 -2.23 -4.43
N THR A 132 17.89 -3.02 -5.45
CA THR A 132 19.28 -3.46 -5.63
C THR A 132 20.24 -2.34 -6.03
N LYS A 133 19.71 -1.27 -6.62
CA LYS A 133 20.47 -0.11 -7.13
C LYS A 133 20.63 1.02 -6.11
N PHE A 134 19.93 0.96 -4.97
CA PHE A 134 20.10 1.97 -3.94
C PHE A 134 21.51 1.88 -3.30
N PRO A 135 22.18 3.00 -3.06
CA PRO A 135 23.47 3.04 -2.34
C PRO A 135 23.37 2.41 -0.95
N ARG A 136 22.24 2.63 -0.26
CA ARG A 136 21.86 1.96 0.98
C ARG A 136 20.52 1.30 0.77
N LYS A 137 20.47 -0.01 0.91
CA LYS A 137 19.24 -0.78 0.74
C LYS A 137 18.21 -0.40 1.80
N PRO A 138 16.93 -0.26 1.44
CA PRO A 138 15.83 -0.11 2.41
C PRO A 138 15.84 -1.27 3.41
N ALA A 139 15.61 -0.96 4.68
CA ALA A 139 15.57 -1.98 5.74
C ALA A 139 14.30 -2.84 5.68
N VAL A 140 13.22 -2.29 5.08
CA VAL A 140 11.90 -2.93 5.04
C VAL A 140 11.30 -2.84 3.64
N PHE A 141 10.78 -3.97 3.16
CA PHE A 141 9.90 -4.05 2.00
C PHE A 141 8.58 -4.69 2.39
N VAL A 142 7.50 -3.94 2.30
CA VAL A 142 6.14 -4.41 2.54
C VAL A 142 5.44 -4.56 1.20
N ASN A 143 5.04 -5.77 0.85
CA ASN A 143 4.29 -6.04 -0.38
C ASN A 143 2.88 -6.53 -0.03
N ALA A 144 1.86 -5.85 -0.56
CA ALA A 144 0.48 -6.25 -0.31
C ALA A 144 0.18 -7.63 -0.92
N SER A 145 -0.35 -8.52 -0.11
CA SER A 145 -0.96 -9.77 -0.53
C SER A 145 -2.49 -9.64 -0.47
N ALA A 146 -3.21 -10.70 -0.72
CA ALA A 146 -4.66 -10.74 -0.67
C ALA A 146 -5.16 -12.11 -0.20
N VAL A 147 -6.37 -12.12 0.37
CA VAL A 147 -7.05 -13.37 0.78
C VAL A 147 -7.25 -14.36 -0.37
N GLY A 148 -7.24 -13.92 -1.62
CA GLY A 148 -7.23 -14.77 -2.81
C GLY A 148 -6.08 -15.76 -2.88
N PHE A 149 -4.97 -15.52 -2.15
CA PHE A 149 -3.85 -16.44 -2.00
C PHE A 149 -4.28 -17.83 -1.49
N TYR A 150 -5.32 -17.88 -0.66
CA TYR A 150 -5.79 -19.14 -0.07
C TYR A 150 -6.75 -19.94 -0.97
N GLY A 151 -7.26 -19.33 -2.06
CA GLY A 151 -8.24 -19.98 -2.94
C GLY A 151 -9.60 -20.18 -2.28
N GLU A 152 -10.41 -21.08 -2.85
CA GLU A 152 -11.71 -21.47 -2.30
C GLU A 152 -11.53 -22.45 -1.15
N ARG A 153 -12.00 -22.12 0.04
CA ARG A 153 -11.84 -22.91 1.27
C ARG A 153 -13.15 -23.13 2.04
N GLY A 154 -14.29 -22.74 1.44
CA GLY A 154 -15.58 -22.82 2.14
C GLY A 154 -15.55 -22.05 3.46
N ASP A 155 -15.96 -22.70 4.55
CA ASP A 155 -16.06 -22.08 5.89
C ASP A 155 -14.78 -22.25 6.74
N ASP A 156 -13.66 -22.68 6.16
CA ASP A 156 -12.39 -22.85 6.89
C ASP A 156 -11.91 -21.51 7.46
N ALA A 157 -11.52 -21.50 8.74
CA ALA A 157 -10.84 -20.37 9.35
C ALA A 157 -9.39 -20.29 8.82
N LEU A 158 -9.09 -19.23 8.07
CA LEU A 158 -7.78 -19.03 7.47
C LEU A 158 -6.88 -18.19 8.37
N THR A 159 -5.61 -18.56 8.43
CA THR A 159 -4.54 -17.84 9.14
C THR A 159 -3.38 -17.53 8.18
N ASP A 160 -2.40 -16.74 8.63
CA ASP A 160 -1.17 -16.47 7.91
C ASP A 160 -0.30 -17.75 7.64
N ARG A 161 -0.59 -18.84 8.35
CA ARG A 161 0.07 -20.14 8.18
C ARG A 161 -0.70 -21.10 7.28
N SER A 162 -1.89 -20.74 6.83
CA SER A 162 -2.67 -21.57 5.93
C SER A 162 -1.97 -21.71 4.58
N ALA A 163 -1.99 -22.91 4.02
CA ALA A 163 -1.33 -23.20 2.75
C ALA A 163 -1.96 -22.41 1.59
N ILE A 164 -1.15 -22.18 0.55
CA ILE A 164 -1.63 -21.62 -0.71
C ILE A 164 -2.74 -22.50 -1.30
N GLY A 165 -3.77 -21.87 -1.83
CA GLY A 165 -4.86 -22.54 -2.53
C GLY A 165 -4.54 -22.88 -3.97
N SER A 166 -5.57 -23.27 -4.72
CA SER A 166 -5.48 -23.51 -6.16
C SER A 166 -6.40 -22.55 -6.92
N GLY A 167 -6.06 -22.25 -8.17
CA GLY A 167 -6.86 -21.41 -9.03
C GLY A 167 -6.09 -20.26 -9.64
N PHE A 168 -6.82 -19.20 -10.05
CA PHE A 168 -6.24 -18.07 -10.75
C PHE A 168 -5.57 -17.05 -9.80
N LEU A 169 -6.09 -16.86 -8.60
CA LEU A 169 -5.57 -15.86 -7.64
C LEU A 169 -4.45 -16.39 -6.74
N PRO A 170 -4.44 -17.66 -6.31
CA PRO A 170 -3.31 -18.28 -5.62
C PRO A 170 -2.04 -18.33 -6.43
#